data_913b76ed9b8e5845d529a4a955da978e
#
_entry.id   913b76ed9b8e5845d529a4a955da978e
#
_cell.length_a   1.000
_cell.length_b   1.000
_cell.length_c   1.000
_cell.angle_alpha   90.00
_cell.angle_beta   90.00
_cell.angle_gamma   90.00
#
_symmetry.space_group_name_H-M   'P 1'
#
loop_
_entity.id
_entity.type
_entity.pdbx_description
1 polymer ?
#
loop_
_entity_poly.entity_id
_entity_poly.type
_entity_poly.pdbx_seq_one_letter_code
_entity_poly.pdbx_strand_id
1 'polypeptide(L)'
;MKKKFLKRKSNFLKVVAIAMIFSIAFIFQSCEQSDPPPYTPVTPTGDLQFSGISWRVKTSGVNKQGPGPNYFSDSAKNVFVDNQGYLHLKITKDGNRWSCAEVISIPSYGYGTYVFSVQSNVADIDKNVVVGFFTWDSAAFFTQANSEVDVEFAKWGASNDSLTLTYSVQPVWFSNPVPYYERSNRPVIPVSKLKSPSVHAFKWTDTLITWKSYEGTTYPGTNLISSWFFDDTNIPRVKIEGGNQSQPIVIPAPGGDVHARINLWLLNGLGPSNNQEVELIIKEFKFIPLQ
;
A
#
# COMPACT_ATOMS: atom_id res chain seq x y z
N MET A 1 -52.89 -54.54 -19.04
CA MET A 1 -51.58 -54.00 -19.51
C MET A 1 -51.39 -52.55 -19.10
N LYS A 2 -51.24 -52.24 -17.81
CA LYS A 2 -50.91 -50.89 -17.28
C LYS A 2 -50.44 -51.06 -15.86
N LYS A 3 -49.17 -51.39 -15.63
CA LYS A 3 -48.49 -51.30 -14.31
C LYS A 3 -46.99 -51.65 -14.44
N LYS A 4 -46.25 -50.92 -15.29
CA LYS A 4 -44.75 -51.10 -15.32
C LYS A 4 -43.94 -49.85 -15.67
N PHE A 5 -44.52 -48.64 -15.51
CA PHE A 5 -43.81 -47.43 -15.93
C PHE A 5 -43.51 -46.41 -14.80
N LEU A 6 -43.73 -46.77 -13.55
CA LEU A 6 -43.63 -45.82 -12.43
C LEU A 6 -42.51 -46.12 -11.43
N LYS A 7 -41.61 -47.06 -11.72
CA LYS A 7 -40.53 -47.40 -10.76
C LYS A 7 -39.09 -46.98 -11.18
N ARG A 8 -38.96 -46.25 -12.31
CA ARG A 8 -37.62 -45.88 -12.83
C ARG A 8 -37.25 -44.40 -12.69
N LYS A 9 -38.15 -43.56 -12.13
CA LYS A 9 -37.88 -42.13 -11.91
C LYS A 9 -37.43 -41.75 -10.49
N SER A 10 -37.52 -42.69 -9.53
CA SER A 10 -37.17 -42.42 -8.12
C SER A 10 -35.68 -42.56 -7.81
N ASN A 11 -34.90 -43.31 -8.60
CA ASN A 11 -33.49 -43.54 -8.30
C ASN A 11 -32.54 -42.55 -8.97
N PHE A 12 -33.01 -41.73 -9.91
CA PHE A 12 -32.17 -40.73 -10.55
C PHE A 12 -32.08 -39.42 -9.73
N LEU A 13 -33.09 -39.15 -8.91
CA LEU A 13 -33.09 -37.96 -8.04
C LEU A 13 -32.29 -38.11 -6.75
N LYS A 14 -31.96 -39.36 -6.35
CA LYS A 14 -31.15 -39.60 -5.12
C LYS A 14 -29.66 -39.59 -5.37
N VAL A 15 -29.19 -39.72 -6.59
CA VAL A 15 -27.76 -39.67 -6.94
C VAL A 15 -27.29 -38.24 -7.19
N VAL A 16 -28.18 -37.32 -7.60
CA VAL A 16 -27.83 -35.90 -7.83
C VAL A 16 -27.78 -35.10 -6.52
N ALA A 17 -28.49 -35.53 -5.47
CA ALA A 17 -28.49 -34.85 -4.18
C ALA A 17 -27.27 -35.18 -3.32
N ILE A 18 -26.51 -36.24 -3.60
CA ILE A 18 -25.30 -36.61 -2.82
C ILE A 18 -24.04 -36.00 -3.46
N ALA A 19 -24.08 -35.64 -4.73
CA ALA A 19 -22.94 -34.98 -5.41
C ALA A 19 -22.86 -33.48 -5.16
N MET A 20 -23.89 -32.82 -4.60
CA MET A 20 -23.87 -31.39 -4.27
C MET A 20 -23.47 -31.04 -2.83
N ILE A 21 -23.28 -32.05 -1.98
CA ILE A 21 -22.91 -31.81 -0.56
C ILE A 21 -21.38 -31.88 -0.34
N PHE A 22 -20.61 -32.32 -1.33
CA PHE A 22 -19.13 -32.39 -1.22
C PHE A 22 -18.36 -31.25 -1.87
N SER A 23 -19.05 -30.23 -2.42
CA SER A 23 -18.38 -29.12 -3.11
C SER A 23 -18.44 -27.79 -2.36
N ILE A 24 -18.90 -27.74 -1.11
CA ILE A 24 -19.00 -26.48 -0.32
C ILE A 24 -18.18 -26.56 0.98
N ALA A 25 -17.22 -27.46 1.06
CA ALA A 25 -16.29 -27.55 2.19
C ALA A 25 -14.87 -27.14 1.78
N PHE A 26 -14.73 -26.13 0.91
CA PHE A 26 -13.43 -25.52 0.69
C PHE A 26 -13.54 -24.00 0.81
N ILE A 27 -12.71 -23.49 1.72
CA ILE A 27 -12.24 -22.11 1.83
C ILE A 27 -13.20 -21.15 2.51
N PHE A 28 -13.37 -21.30 3.81
CA PHE A 28 -13.22 -20.18 4.71
C PHE A 28 -12.07 -20.50 5.68
N GLN A 29 -10.87 -20.53 5.17
CA GLN A 29 -9.72 -20.22 5.99
C GLN A 29 -9.80 -18.70 6.16
N SER A 30 -10.52 -18.26 7.19
CA SER A 30 -10.35 -16.92 7.71
C SER A 30 -8.86 -16.76 7.94
N CYS A 31 -8.17 -15.90 7.20
CA CYS A 31 -7.00 -15.29 7.74
C CYS A 31 -7.48 -14.63 9.04
N GLU A 32 -7.30 -15.29 10.16
CA GLU A 32 -7.17 -14.60 11.42
C GLU A 32 -6.01 -13.63 11.18
N GLN A 33 -6.35 -12.39 10.93
CA GLN A 33 -5.41 -11.31 10.97
C GLN A 33 -5.01 -11.23 12.44
N SER A 34 -3.93 -11.96 12.79
CA SER A 34 -3.32 -11.82 14.10
C SER A 34 -3.05 -10.33 14.27
N ASP A 35 -3.52 -9.78 15.39
CA ASP A 35 -3.18 -8.43 15.78
C ASP A 35 -1.71 -8.20 15.53
N PRO A 36 -1.31 -7.12 14.81
CA PRO A 36 0.10 -6.83 14.64
C PRO A 36 0.72 -6.78 16.03
N PRO A 37 1.88 -7.42 16.25
CA PRO A 37 2.54 -7.38 17.53
C PRO A 37 2.69 -5.92 17.96
N PRO A 38 2.52 -5.60 19.25
CA PRO A 38 2.62 -4.23 19.74
C PRO A 38 3.90 -3.61 19.21
N TYR A 39 3.74 -2.45 18.55
CA TYR A 39 4.85 -1.69 17.97
C TYR A 39 5.87 -1.41 19.09
N THR A 40 7.03 -2.02 18.97
CA THR A 40 8.17 -1.66 19.79
C THR A 40 8.94 -0.62 18.99
N PRO A 41 9.01 0.65 19.45
CA PRO A 41 9.83 1.67 18.79
C PRO A 41 11.27 1.16 18.71
N VAL A 42 11.73 0.84 17.51
CA VAL A 42 13.15 0.52 17.30
C VAL A 42 13.88 1.84 17.25
N THR A 43 14.72 2.11 18.23
CA THR A 43 15.61 3.29 18.25
C THR A 43 16.54 3.20 17.04
N PRO A 44 16.54 4.17 16.11
CA PRO A 44 17.40 4.10 14.93
C PRO A 44 18.85 4.23 15.30
N THR A 45 19.70 3.50 14.62
CA THR A 45 21.15 3.70 14.63
C THR A 45 21.54 4.82 13.66
N GLY A 46 21.06 6.04 13.93
CA GLY A 46 21.40 7.24 13.16
C GLY A 46 20.28 7.76 12.27
N ASP A 47 20.18 9.08 12.23
CA ASP A 47 19.23 9.78 11.37
C ASP A 47 19.81 9.96 9.98
N LEU A 48 19.08 9.53 8.95
CA LEU A 48 19.39 9.82 7.56
C LEU A 48 18.92 11.25 7.24
N GLN A 49 19.77 12.07 6.62
CA GLN A 49 19.38 13.41 6.18
C GLN A 49 18.96 13.38 4.72
N PHE A 50 17.70 13.72 4.44
CA PHE A 50 17.14 13.78 3.09
C PHE A 50 16.11 14.90 2.98
N SER A 51 16.17 15.70 1.92
CA SER A 51 15.25 16.83 1.67
C SER A 51 15.18 17.83 2.82
N GLY A 52 16.30 18.05 3.53
CA GLY A 52 16.42 19.03 4.63
C GLY A 52 15.77 18.59 5.94
N ILE A 53 15.34 17.34 6.06
CA ILE A 53 14.79 16.77 7.30
C ILE A 53 15.48 15.44 7.65
N SER A 54 15.34 15.05 8.92
CA SER A 54 15.84 13.77 9.42
C SER A 54 14.82 12.65 9.19
N TRP A 55 15.34 11.49 8.80
CA TRP A 55 14.57 10.28 8.58
C TRP A 55 15.14 9.11 9.36
N ARG A 56 14.28 8.32 9.95
CA ARG A 56 14.61 7.04 10.55
C ARG A 56 14.56 5.96 9.48
N VAL A 57 15.57 5.10 9.43
CA VAL A 57 15.55 3.91 8.58
C VAL A 57 14.93 2.76 9.35
N LYS A 58 13.95 2.08 8.75
CA LYS A 58 13.31 0.91 9.34
C LYS A 58 14.23 -0.29 9.28
N THR A 59 14.33 -1.03 10.39
CA THR A 59 14.99 -2.32 10.45
C THR A 59 14.11 -3.35 11.13
N SER A 60 14.11 -4.56 10.62
CA SER A 60 13.35 -5.69 11.18
C SER A 60 14.24 -6.70 11.93
N GLY A 61 15.56 -6.53 11.85
CA GLY A 61 16.50 -7.51 12.42
C GLY A 61 16.30 -8.91 11.82
N VAL A 62 16.03 -9.89 12.71
CA VAL A 62 15.83 -11.30 12.32
C VAL A 62 14.38 -11.66 12.04
N ASN A 63 13.43 -10.80 12.38
CA ASN A 63 12.01 -11.06 12.22
C ASN A 63 11.45 -10.35 10.99
N LYS A 64 10.48 -10.98 10.32
CA LYS A 64 9.74 -10.34 9.25
C LYS A 64 8.71 -9.37 9.83
N GLN A 65 8.50 -8.24 9.13
CA GLN A 65 7.55 -7.18 9.50
C GLN A 65 6.72 -6.75 8.29
N GLY A 66 5.59 -6.10 8.55
CA GLY A 66 4.76 -5.45 7.53
C GLY A 66 5.41 -4.19 6.92
N PRO A 67 4.98 -3.78 5.71
CA PRO A 67 4.00 -4.46 4.88
C PRO A 67 4.53 -5.79 4.35
N GLY A 68 3.62 -6.76 4.18
CA GLY A 68 3.94 -8.15 3.84
C GLY A 68 4.78 -8.83 4.92
N PRO A 69 5.23 -10.08 4.72
CA PRO A 69 6.20 -10.73 5.61
C PRO A 69 7.63 -10.44 5.13
N ASN A 70 8.13 -9.20 5.29
CA ASN A 70 9.40 -8.74 4.75
C ASN A 70 10.48 -8.53 5.83
N TYR A 71 11.74 -8.65 5.42
CA TYR A 71 12.87 -8.14 6.17
C TYR A 71 13.18 -6.73 5.69
N PHE A 72 13.35 -5.79 6.61
CA PHE A 72 13.79 -4.42 6.35
C PHE A 72 15.21 -4.24 6.88
N SER A 73 16.04 -3.53 6.13
CA SER A 73 17.46 -3.34 6.45
C SER A 73 17.82 -1.87 6.44
N ASP A 74 18.57 -1.46 7.48
CA ASP A 74 19.18 -0.15 7.62
C ASP A 74 20.62 -0.09 7.07
N SER A 75 21.05 -1.17 6.41
CA SER A 75 22.35 -1.19 5.75
C SER A 75 22.45 -0.10 4.67
N ALA A 76 23.62 0.51 4.54
CA ALA A 76 23.92 1.42 3.44
C ALA A 76 23.83 0.76 2.04
N LYS A 77 23.72 -0.57 1.96
CA LYS A 77 23.39 -1.27 0.72
C LYS A 77 21.91 -1.10 0.34
N ASN A 78 21.03 -0.89 1.33
CA ASN A 78 19.59 -0.78 1.14
C ASN A 78 19.09 0.66 1.17
N VAL A 79 19.68 1.53 2.00
CA VAL A 79 19.23 2.91 2.18
C VAL A 79 20.42 3.83 2.28
N PHE A 80 20.48 4.82 1.40
CA PHE A 80 21.51 5.88 1.44
C PHE A 80 21.05 7.13 0.69
N VAL A 81 21.72 8.25 0.91
CA VAL A 81 21.61 9.48 0.14
C VAL A 81 22.89 9.70 -0.64
N ASP A 82 22.78 9.97 -1.93
CA ASP A 82 23.91 10.18 -2.81
C ASP A 82 24.46 11.61 -2.76
N ASN A 83 25.54 11.88 -3.53
CA ASN A 83 26.17 13.19 -3.61
C ASN A 83 25.30 14.28 -4.28
N GLN A 84 24.21 13.89 -4.96
CA GLN A 84 23.22 14.81 -5.52
C GLN A 84 22.10 15.12 -4.53
N GLY A 85 22.11 14.47 -3.34
CA GLY A 85 21.09 14.59 -2.31
C GLY A 85 19.87 13.71 -2.58
N TYR A 86 19.93 12.73 -3.49
CA TYR A 86 18.83 11.82 -3.78
C TYR A 86 18.83 10.65 -2.81
N LEU A 87 17.64 10.26 -2.36
CA LEU A 87 17.44 9.07 -1.53
C LEU A 87 17.34 7.83 -2.40
N HIS A 88 18.15 6.84 -2.07
CA HIS A 88 18.13 5.51 -2.68
C HIS A 88 17.52 4.51 -1.72
N LEU A 89 16.47 3.81 -2.15
CA LEU A 89 15.92 2.63 -1.48
C LEU A 89 16.15 1.41 -2.38
N LYS A 90 16.68 0.32 -1.81
CA LYS A 90 17.01 -0.89 -2.57
C LYS A 90 16.43 -2.14 -1.93
N ILE A 91 15.91 -3.02 -2.79
CA ILE A 91 15.69 -4.42 -2.44
C ILE A 91 16.94 -5.17 -2.83
N THR A 92 17.64 -5.71 -1.85
CA THR A 92 18.91 -6.44 -2.05
C THR A 92 18.77 -7.89 -1.63
N LYS A 93 19.66 -8.75 -2.19
CA LYS A 93 19.69 -10.16 -1.88
C LYS A 93 21.03 -10.54 -1.21
N ASP A 94 20.94 -11.26 -0.09
CA ASP A 94 22.07 -11.89 0.57
C ASP A 94 21.77 -13.37 0.78
N GLY A 95 22.49 -14.22 0.06
CA GLY A 95 22.18 -15.65 -0.02
C GLY A 95 20.75 -15.89 -0.52
N ASN A 96 19.91 -16.44 0.33
CA ASN A 96 18.48 -16.68 0.05
C ASN A 96 17.54 -15.61 0.64
N ARG A 97 18.08 -14.59 1.30
CA ARG A 97 17.30 -13.56 1.98
C ARG A 97 17.21 -12.31 1.12
N TRP A 98 15.99 -11.88 0.88
CA TRP A 98 15.69 -10.55 0.35
C TRP A 98 15.48 -9.58 1.49
N SER A 99 16.04 -8.37 1.37
CA SER A 99 15.87 -7.27 2.31
C SER A 99 15.29 -6.06 1.60
N CYS A 100 14.22 -5.52 2.16
CA CYS A 100 13.47 -4.34 1.70
C CYS A 100 13.99 -3.07 2.41
N ALA A 101 13.47 -1.92 1.98
CA ALA A 101 13.84 -0.62 2.52
C ALA A 101 12.60 0.22 2.86
N GLU A 102 12.66 0.96 3.98
CA GLU A 102 11.66 1.96 4.35
C GLU A 102 12.31 3.07 5.17
N VAL A 103 11.93 4.32 4.88
CA VAL A 103 12.30 5.49 5.70
C VAL A 103 11.05 6.16 6.25
N ILE A 104 11.18 6.71 7.46
CA ILE A 104 10.13 7.32 8.26
C ILE A 104 10.59 8.71 8.65
N SER A 105 9.84 9.75 8.32
CA SER A 105 10.19 11.11 8.74
C SER A 105 10.31 11.23 10.26
N ILE A 106 11.32 11.91 10.77
CA ILE A 106 11.38 12.24 12.22
C ILE A 106 10.34 13.30 12.57
N PRO A 107 10.19 14.41 11.81
CA PRO A 107 9.07 15.31 12.02
C PRO A 107 7.74 14.61 11.80
N SER A 108 6.78 14.87 12.68
CA SER A 108 5.38 14.51 12.46
C SER A 108 4.66 15.65 11.74
N TYR A 109 3.60 15.29 11.02
CA TYR A 109 2.82 16.17 10.19
C TYR A 109 1.33 16.03 10.51
N GLY A 110 0.51 16.72 9.75
CA GLY A 110 -0.94 16.63 9.84
C GLY A 110 -1.56 16.95 8.47
N TYR A 111 -2.65 17.65 8.47
CA TYR A 111 -3.27 18.12 7.25
C TYR A 111 -2.31 19.01 6.46
N GLY A 112 -2.27 18.81 5.16
CA GLY A 112 -1.34 19.51 4.28
C GLY A 112 -1.17 18.81 2.94
N THR A 113 -0.17 19.23 2.18
CA THR A 113 0.20 18.59 0.91
C THR A 113 1.54 17.88 1.07
N TYR A 114 1.53 16.59 0.80
CA TYR A 114 2.70 15.72 0.77
C TYR A 114 3.12 15.54 -0.67
N VAL A 115 4.36 15.85 -0.98
CA VAL A 115 4.91 15.85 -2.34
C VAL A 115 6.13 14.94 -2.39
N PHE A 116 6.14 14.01 -3.35
CA PHE A 116 7.23 13.06 -3.57
C PHE A 116 7.69 13.14 -5.02
N SER A 117 8.94 13.58 -5.24
CA SER A 117 9.54 13.64 -6.57
C SER A 117 10.40 12.41 -6.81
N VAL A 118 10.03 11.61 -7.81
CA VAL A 118 10.63 10.32 -8.14
C VAL A 118 11.52 10.47 -9.36
N GLN A 119 12.76 9.98 -9.26
CA GLN A 119 13.73 9.97 -10.36
C GLN A 119 13.67 8.66 -11.15
N SER A 120 13.32 7.56 -10.51
CA SER A 120 13.25 6.23 -11.11
C SER A 120 12.09 6.09 -12.08
N ASN A 121 12.28 5.17 -13.05
CA ASN A 121 11.18 4.62 -13.83
C ASN A 121 10.32 3.69 -12.96
N VAL A 122 9.09 4.08 -12.67
CA VAL A 122 8.13 3.28 -11.89
C VAL A 122 7.08 2.58 -12.77
N ALA A 123 7.20 2.69 -14.10
CA ALA A 123 6.31 2.01 -15.03
C ALA A 123 6.60 0.51 -15.17
N ASP A 124 7.87 0.15 -15.14
CA ASP A 124 8.35 -1.22 -15.42
C ASP A 124 8.71 -1.98 -14.13
N ILE A 125 8.11 -1.61 -13.01
CA ILE A 125 8.31 -2.27 -11.72
C ILE A 125 7.94 -3.76 -11.80
N ASP A 126 8.74 -4.62 -11.17
CA ASP A 126 8.46 -6.07 -11.10
C ASP A 126 7.12 -6.33 -10.41
N LYS A 127 6.43 -7.37 -10.82
CA LYS A 127 5.08 -7.70 -10.31
C LYS A 127 5.02 -7.97 -8.80
N ASN A 128 6.15 -8.39 -8.20
CA ASN A 128 6.26 -8.67 -6.78
C ASN A 128 6.79 -7.47 -5.98
N VAL A 129 7.12 -6.36 -6.64
CA VAL A 129 7.67 -5.15 -6.01
C VAL A 129 6.58 -4.11 -5.82
N VAL A 130 6.58 -3.47 -4.67
CA VAL A 130 5.69 -2.36 -4.33
C VAL A 130 6.52 -1.17 -3.86
N VAL A 131 6.18 0.00 -4.38
CA VAL A 131 6.67 1.31 -3.92
C VAL A 131 5.52 2.01 -3.23
N GLY A 132 5.73 2.51 -2.02
CA GLY A 132 4.73 3.27 -1.27
C GLY A 132 5.24 4.63 -0.83
N PHE A 133 4.39 5.64 -0.99
CA PHE A 133 4.52 6.99 -0.44
C PHE A 133 3.27 7.28 0.37
N PHE A 134 3.39 7.38 1.69
CA PHE A 134 2.21 7.38 2.53
C PHE A 134 2.40 8.11 3.86
N THR A 135 1.31 8.32 4.56
CA THR A 135 1.28 8.76 5.95
C THR A 135 1.00 7.58 6.87
N TRP A 136 1.50 7.64 8.10
CA TRP A 136 1.24 6.61 9.10
C TRP A 136 1.37 7.15 10.52
N ASP A 137 0.37 6.86 11.33
CA ASP A 137 0.38 7.07 12.77
C ASP A 137 0.09 5.75 13.51
N SER A 138 1.10 5.18 14.16
CA SER A 138 0.96 3.88 14.85
C SER A 138 -0.02 3.94 16.03
N ALA A 139 -0.16 5.10 16.67
CA ALA A 139 -1.09 5.28 17.79
C ALA A 139 -2.56 5.36 17.32
N ALA A 140 -2.79 5.65 16.05
CA ALA A 140 -4.12 5.83 15.46
C ALA A 140 -4.66 4.57 14.74
N PHE A 141 -4.07 3.39 14.94
CA PHE A 141 -4.47 2.17 14.25
C PHE A 141 -5.97 1.87 14.39
N PHE A 142 -6.48 1.82 15.62
CA PHE A 142 -7.88 1.49 15.87
C PHE A 142 -8.83 2.70 15.75
N THR A 143 -8.30 3.91 15.70
CA THR A 143 -9.11 5.14 15.78
C THR A 143 -9.24 5.83 14.44
N GLN A 144 -8.21 5.82 13.60
CA GLN A 144 -8.13 6.55 12.34
C GLN A 144 -7.50 5.74 11.22
N ALA A 145 -7.49 4.40 11.30
CA ALA A 145 -6.82 3.53 10.33
C ALA A 145 -5.39 3.98 10.03
N ASN A 146 -4.60 4.20 11.08
CA ASN A 146 -3.24 4.74 11.06
C ASN A 146 -3.12 6.15 10.45
N SER A 147 -4.21 6.85 10.21
CA SER A 147 -4.21 8.10 9.46
C SER A 147 -3.50 7.97 8.10
N GLU A 148 -3.74 6.84 7.41
CA GLU A 148 -2.98 6.42 6.24
C GLU A 148 -3.63 6.89 4.94
N VAL A 149 -2.84 7.62 4.16
CA VAL A 149 -3.16 8.11 2.81
C VAL A 149 -2.00 7.75 1.91
N ASP A 150 -2.29 7.08 0.78
CA ASP A 150 -1.27 6.40 -0.02
C ASP A 150 -1.19 6.92 -1.46
N VAL A 151 0.04 6.86 -2.00
CA VAL A 151 0.36 6.73 -3.41
C VAL A 151 1.23 5.49 -3.56
N GLU A 152 0.79 4.52 -4.33
CA GLU A 152 1.54 3.28 -4.51
C GLU A 152 1.78 2.96 -5.98
N PHE A 153 2.91 2.29 -6.25
CA PHE A 153 3.20 1.68 -7.55
C PHE A 153 3.37 0.19 -7.34
N ALA A 154 2.46 -0.58 -7.92
CA ALA A 154 2.46 -2.04 -7.82
C ALA A 154 1.64 -2.69 -8.93
N LYS A 155 2.10 -3.85 -9.38
CA LYS A 155 1.32 -4.73 -10.27
C LYS A 155 0.56 -5.81 -9.49
N TRP A 156 0.72 -5.86 -8.17
CA TRP A 156 0.02 -6.76 -7.27
C TRP A 156 0.08 -8.24 -7.68
N GLY A 157 1.24 -8.69 -8.16
CA GLY A 157 1.47 -10.06 -8.61
C GLY A 157 1.03 -10.36 -10.06
N ALA A 158 0.33 -9.44 -10.73
CA ALA A 158 -0.14 -9.65 -12.09
C ALA A 158 0.96 -9.35 -13.13
N SER A 159 1.26 -10.31 -14.02
CA SER A 159 2.35 -10.17 -15.00
C SER A 159 2.07 -9.13 -16.09
N ASN A 160 0.79 -8.92 -16.45
CA ASN A 160 0.34 -8.06 -17.54
C ASN A 160 -0.50 -6.87 -17.05
N ASP A 161 -0.40 -6.51 -15.77
CA ASP A 161 -1.17 -5.40 -15.22
C ASP A 161 -0.52 -4.07 -15.63
N SER A 162 -1.25 -3.26 -16.40
CA SER A 162 -0.88 -1.89 -16.75
C SER A 162 -1.32 -0.87 -15.71
N LEU A 163 -2.09 -1.30 -14.70
CA LEU A 163 -2.61 -0.45 -13.64
C LEU A 163 -1.59 -0.35 -12.50
N THR A 164 -0.49 0.34 -12.73
CA THR A 164 0.64 0.38 -11.80
C THR A 164 0.42 1.38 -10.67
N LEU A 165 -0.12 2.56 -10.97
CA LEU A 165 -0.38 3.61 -9.98
C LEU A 165 -1.67 3.34 -9.22
N THR A 166 -1.62 3.46 -7.90
CA THR A 166 -2.79 3.40 -7.01
C THR A 166 -2.79 4.61 -6.08
N TYR A 167 -3.93 5.24 -5.93
CA TYR A 167 -4.23 6.19 -4.86
C TYR A 167 -5.17 5.52 -3.88
N SER A 168 -4.94 5.65 -2.59
CA SER A 168 -5.83 5.08 -1.59
C SER A 168 -5.89 5.88 -0.29
N VAL A 169 -6.97 5.67 0.42
CA VAL A 169 -7.15 6.12 1.80
C VAL A 169 -7.64 4.94 2.63
N GLN A 170 -6.89 4.63 3.67
CA GLN A 170 -7.21 3.48 4.50
C GLN A 170 -8.44 3.72 5.39
N PRO A 171 -9.18 2.67 5.68
CA PRO A 171 -8.95 1.29 5.26
C PRO A 171 -9.57 1.00 3.89
N VAL A 172 -8.84 0.33 3.01
CA VAL A 172 -9.35 -0.10 1.67
C VAL A 172 -10.05 -1.46 1.71
N TRP A 173 -9.83 -2.25 2.77
CA TRP A 173 -10.43 -3.56 2.96
C TRP A 173 -11.19 -3.66 4.27
N PHE A 174 -12.39 -4.25 4.19
CA PHE A 174 -13.17 -4.70 5.34
C PHE A 174 -13.74 -6.08 5.07
N SER A 175 -13.73 -6.93 6.09
CA SER A 175 -14.10 -8.32 5.95
C SER A 175 -15.59 -8.58 5.93
N ASN A 176 -16.50 -7.56 5.95
CA ASN A 176 -17.93 -7.85 5.80
C ASN A 176 -18.83 -6.61 5.72
N PRO A 177 -19.87 -6.60 4.84
CA PRO A 177 -20.15 -7.57 3.76
C PRO A 177 -19.80 -7.06 2.37
N VAL A 178 -19.18 -5.87 2.22
CA VAL A 178 -18.94 -5.25 0.92
C VAL A 178 -17.49 -4.78 0.82
N PRO A 179 -16.72 -5.21 -0.20
CA PRO A 179 -15.41 -4.65 -0.46
C PRO A 179 -15.53 -3.16 -0.83
N TYR A 180 -14.75 -2.31 -0.16
CA TYR A 180 -14.79 -0.85 -0.38
C TYR A 180 -13.79 -0.42 -1.43
N TYR A 181 -14.06 -0.79 -2.67
CA TYR A 181 -13.23 -0.41 -3.82
C TYR A 181 -13.20 1.11 -4.06
N GLU A 182 -14.20 1.82 -3.55
CA GLU A 182 -14.31 3.27 -3.71
C GLU A 182 -13.25 4.05 -2.91
N ARG A 183 -12.56 3.42 -1.95
CA ARG A 183 -11.48 4.04 -1.17
C ARG A 183 -10.12 3.93 -1.83
N SER A 184 -10.06 3.42 -3.04
CA SER A 184 -8.87 3.37 -3.87
C SER A 184 -9.21 3.62 -5.33
N ASN A 185 -8.25 4.18 -6.06
CA ASN A 185 -8.35 4.41 -7.49
C ASN A 185 -7.08 3.94 -8.19
N ARG A 186 -7.23 3.09 -9.19
CA ARG A 186 -6.15 2.58 -10.04
C ARG A 186 -6.36 3.08 -11.47
N PRO A 187 -5.88 4.28 -11.80
CA PRO A 187 -6.09 4.85 -13.13
C PRO A 187 -5.32 4.08 -14.19
N VAL A 188 -5.94 3.93 -15.37
CA VAL A 188 -5.23 3.44 -16.56
C VAL A 188 -4.33 4.55 -17.06
N ILE A 189 -3.02 4.35 -16.99
CA ILE A 189 -2.01 5.34 -17.40
C ILE A 189 -1.14 4.75 -18.50
N PRO A 190 -0.91 5.50 -19.61
CA PRO A 190 0.09 5.09 -20.57
C PRO A 190 1.45 4.89 -19.90
N VAL A 191 2.04 3.71 -20.08
CA VAL A 191 3.33 3.32 -19.46
C VAL A 191 4.42 4.38 -19.75
N SER A 192 4.40 5.02 -20.91
CA SER A 192 5.35 6.09 -21.28
C SER A 192 5.36 7.26 -20.29
N LYS A 193 4.23 7.56 -19.64
CA LYS A 193 4.13 8.68 -18.68
C LYS A 193 4.77 8.41 -17.32
N LEU A 194 5.02 7.15 -16.98
CA LEU A 194 5.67 6.74 -15.75
C LEU A 194 7.14 6.33 -15.96
N LYS A 195 7.65 6.36 -17.18
CA LYS A 195 9.06 6.06 -17.51
C LYS A 195 10.02 7.21 -17.26
N SER A 196 9.53 8.43 -17.28
CA SER A 196 10.31 9.65 -16.98
C SER A 196 10.23 9.96 -15.49
N PRO A 197 11.11 10.82 -14.97
CA PRO A 197 10.93 11.36 -13.65
C PRO A 197 9.51 11.92 -13.46
N SER A 198 8.93 11.68 -12.31
CA SER A 198 7.55 12.09 -12.02
C SER A 198 7.40 12.62 -10.60
N VAL A 199 6.39 13.45 -10.37
CA VAL A 199 6.04 13.96 -9.04
C VAL A 199 4.63 13.56 -8.68
N HIS A 200 4.47 13.05 -7.47
CA HIS A 200 3.22 12.54 -6.92
C HIS A 200 2.92 13.27 -5.64
N ALA A 201 1.69 13.73 -5.50
CA ALA A 201 1.29 14.44 -4.30
C ALA A 201 -0.14 14.10 -3.91
N PHE A 202 -0.40 14.16 -2.60
CA PHE A 202 -1.76 14.25 -2.09
C PHE A 202 -1.89 15.46 -1.16
N LYS A 203 -3.02 16.15 -1.29
CA LYS A 203 -3.44 17.18 -0.35
C LYS A 203 -4.53 16.59 0.53
N TRP A 204 -4.28 16.54 1.82
CA TRP A 204 -5.16 15.98 2.83
C TRP A 204 -5.72 17.09 3.72
N THR A 205 -7.05 17.16 3.80
CA THR A 205 -7.81 18.03 4.68
C THR A 205 -8.79 17.20 5.50
N ASP A 206 -9.54 17.82 6.38
CA ASP A 206 -10.57 17.18 7.19
C ASP A 206 -11.79 16.70 6.38
N THR A 207 -12.02 17.26 5.19
CA THR A 207 -13.22 17.01 4.37
C THR A 207 -12.92 16.46 2.99
N LEU A 208 -11.65 16.55 2.53
CA LEU A 208 -11.27 16.20 1.17
C LEU A 208 -9.80 15.76 1.11
N ILE A 209 -9.56 14.68 0.36
CA ILE A 209 -8.22 14.31 -0.07
C ILE A 209 -8.16 14.38 -1.60
N THR A 210 -7.14 15.02 -2.14
CA THR A 210 -6.90 15.08 -3.58
C THR A 210 -5.53 14.57 -3.92
N TRP A 211 -5.44 13.70 -4.94
CA TRP A 211 -4.16 13.22 -5.48
C TRP A 211 -3.93 13.84 -6.84
N LYS A 212 -2.68 14.18 -7.12
CA LYS A 212 -2.21 14.63 -8.43
C LYS A 212 -0.82 14.10 -8.70
N SER A 213 -0.65 13.55 -9.90
CA SER A 213 0.64 13.08 -10.41
C SER A 213 0.97 13.79 -11.70
N TYR A 214 2.23 14.20 -11.86
CA TYR A 214 2.70 14.95 -13.02
C TYR A 214 3.99 14.36 -13.56
N GLU A 215 4.23 14.52 -14.85
CA GLU A 215 5.53 14.26 -15.46
C GLU A 215 6.55 15.32 -15.01
N GLY A 216 7.81 14.92 -14.88
CA GLY A 216 8.89 15.77 -14.36
C GLY A 216 8.96 15.79 -12.84
N THR A 217 9.76 16.70 -12.28
CA THR A 217 10.08 16.74 -10.84
C THR A 217 9.59 18.01 -10.13
N THR A 218 8.80 18.83 -10.80
CA THR A 218 8.29 20.10 -10.26
C THR A 218 6.85 19.95 -9.82
N TYR A 219 6.53 20.41 -8.60
CA TYR A 219 5.15 20.44 -8.08
C TYR A 219 4.71 21.89 -7.79
N PRO A 220 3.48 22.32 -8.23
CA PRO A 220 2.66 21.60 -9.21
C PRO A 220 3.33 21.57 -10.60
N GLY A 221 3.14 20.47 -11.32
CA GLY A 221 3.65 20.32 -12.67
C GLY A 221 2.66 20.83 -13.73
N THR A 222 3.11 20.90 -14.99
CA THR A 222 2.27 21.29 -16.14
C THR A 222 1.64 20.10 -16.84
N ASN A 223 2.32 18.94 -16.86
CA ASN A 223 1.89 17.74 -17.57
C ASN A 223 1.25 16.75 -16.61
N LEU A 224 -0.06 16.83 -16.46
CA LEU A 224 -0.81 15.94 -15.57
C LEU A 224 -0.79 14.49 -16.09
N ILE A 225 -0.37 13.56 -15.24
CA ILE A 225 -0.46 12.12 -15.49
C ILE A 225 -1.84 11.63 -15.07
N SER A 226 -2.23 11.92 -13.82
CA SER A 226 -3.49 11.48 -13.24
C SER A 226 -3.89 12.36 -12.06
N SER A 227 -5.18 12.37 -11.77
CA SER A 227 -5.72 12.96 -10.54
C SER A 227 -6.90 12.16 -10.03
N TRP A 228 -7.09 12.20 -8.73
CA TRP A 228 -8.26 11.64 -8.06
C TRP A 228 -8.61 12.50 -6.84
N PHE A 229 -9.84 12.39 -6.39
CA PHE A 229 -10.28 12.98 -5.12
C PHE A 229 -11.17 12.00 -4.36
N PHE A 230 -11.22 12.19 -3.06
CA PHE A 230 -11.99 11.39 -2.14
C PHE A 230 -12.60 12.28 -1.08
N ASP A 231 -13.91 12.23 -0.94
CA ASP A 231 -14.69 12.92 0.08
C ASP A 231 -15.83 12.03 0.58
N ASP A 232 -16.71 12.56 1.41
CA ASP A 232 -17.83 11.82 1.98
C ASP A 232 -19.07 11.71 1.09
N THR A 233 -19.04 12.27 -0.13
CA THR A 233 -20.22 12.31 -1.00
C THR A 233 -20.42 11.01 -1.77
N ASN A 234 -19.35 10.26 -2.02
CA ASN A 234 -19.35 9.09 -2.91
C ASN A 234 -19.30 7.74 -2.17
N ILE A 235 -19.36 7.71 -0.82
CA ILE A 235 -18.98 6.50 -0.11
C ILE A 235 -19.93 6.19 1.03
N PRO A 236 -20.39 4.91 1.11
CA PRO A 236 -21.01 4.43 2.33
C PRO A 236 -20.01 4.55 3.48
N ARG A 237 -20.43 5.15 4.57
CA ARG A 237 -19.63 5.27 5.78
C ARG A 237 -19.25 3.90 6.29
N VAL A 238 -17.97 3.71 6.55
CA VAL A 238 -17.37 2.42 6.90
C VAL A 238 -17.01 2.37 8.37
N LYS A 239 -17.35 1.27 9.03
CA LYS A 239 -16.82 0.98 10.38
C LYS A 239 -15.48 0.29 10.25
N ILE A 240 -14.50 0.67 11.07
CA ILE A 240 -13.27 -0.11 11.22
C ILE A 240 -13.62 -1.38 11.99
N GLU A 241 -13.35 -2.54 11.40
CA GLU A 241 -13.45 -3.81 12.12
C GLU A 241 -12.27 -3.96 13.08
N GLY A 242 -12.54 -4.56 14.25
CA GLY A 242 -11.51 -4.85 15.26
C GLY A 242 -11.25 -3.72 16.27
N GLY A 243 -11.80 -2.53 16.05
CA GLY A 243 -11.75 -1.44 17.04
C GLY A 243 -13.04 -1.32 17.83
N ASN A 244 -12.96 -0.83 19.07
CA ASN A 244 -14.12 -0.43 19.88
C ASN A 244 -14.86 0.78 19.31
N GLN A 245 -14.63 1.13 18.04
CA GLN A 245 -15.20 2.31 17.42
C GLN A 245 -16.55 2.02 16.78
N SER A 246 -17.53 2.73 17.25
CA SER A 246 -18.89 2.74 16.70
C SER A 246 -19.08 3.73 15.54
N GLN A 247 -18.09 4.57 15.24
CA GLN A 247 -18.20 5.64 14.25
C GLN A 247 -17.50 5.30 12.96
N PRO A 248 -18.12 5.52 11.82
CA PRO A 248 -17.48 5.32 10.52
C PRO A 248 -16.39 6.38 10.28
N ILE A 249 -15.22 5.95 9.79
CA ILE A 249 -14.20 6.84 9.29
C ILE A 249 -14.44 7.05 7.81
N VAL A 250 -14.64 8.29 7.42
CA VAL A 250 -14.71 8.67 6.01
C VAL A 250 -13.32 9.14 5.58
N ILE A 251 -12.85 10.25 6.09
CA ILE A 251 -11.50 10.74 5.92
C ILE A 251 -10.81 10.61 7.27
N PRO A 252 -9.68 9.89 7.37
CA PRO A 252 -8.98 9.77 8.63
C PRO A 252 -8.49 11.13 9.10
N ALA A 253 -8.58 11.39 10.40
CA ALA A 253 -8.01 12.58 11.01
C ALA A 253 -6.55 12.29 11.42
N PRO A 254 -5.66 13.31 11.46
CA PRO A 254 -4.35 13.17 12.06
C PRO A 254 -4.46 12.75 13.53
N GLY A 255 -3.77 11.69 13.92
CA GLY A 255 -3.78 11.18 15.31
C GLY A 255 -2.82 11.93 16.24
N GLY A 256 -2.02 12.86 15.72
CA GLY A 256 -1.06 13.65 16.48
C GLY A 256 0.40 13.25 16.30
N ASP A 257 0.69 12.07 15.74
CA ASP A 257 2.04 11.57 15.46
C ASP A 257 2.16 10.96 14.07
N VAL A 258 1.61 11.68 13.08
CA VAL A 258 1.59 11.24 11.68
C VAL A 258 2.95 11.46 11.04
N HIS A 259 3.58 10.41 10.57
CA HIS A 259 4.84 10.48 9.85
C HIS A 259 4.65 10.23 8.35
N ALA A 260 5.40 10.95 7.51
CA ALA A 260 5.58 10.59 6.13
C ALA A 260 6.48 9.36 6.02
N ARG A 261 6.14 8.41 5.15
CA ARG A 261 6.91 7.20 4.91
C ARG A 261 7.13 6.97 3.42
N ILE A 262 8.28 6.41 3.11
CA ILE A 262 8.66 5.99 1.77
C ILE A 262 9.20 4.57 1.87
N ASN A 263 8.61 3.63 1.13
CA ASN A 263 9.06 2.24 1.17
C ASN A 263 9.20 1.61 -0.22
N LEU A 264 10.02 0.56 -0.25
CA LEU A 264 10.21 -0.35 -1.36
C LEU A 264 10.21 -1.76 -0.79
N TRP A 265 9.18 -2.56 -1.11
CA TRP A 265 8.93 -3.83 -0.44
C TRP A 265 8.43 -4.91 -1.38
N LEU A 266 8.34 -6.16 -0.89
CA LEU A 266 8.00 -7.35 -1.65
C LEU A 266 6.63 -7.88 -1.28
N LEU A 267 5.73 -7.95 -2.26
CA LEU A 267 4.39 -8.52 -2.12
C LEU A 267 4.50 -9.97 -1.62
N ASN A 268 3.83 -10.25 -0.50
CA ASN A 268 3.88 -11.56 0.19
C ASN A 268 5.30 -12.06 0.53
N GLY A 269 6.29 -11.14 0.60
CA GLY A 269 7.69 -11.50 0.84
C GLY A 269 8.35 -12.30 -0.29
N LEU A 270 7.75 -12.29 -1.48
CA LEU A 270 8.27 -12.97 -2.67
C LEU A 270 9.32 -12.10 -3.36
N GLY A 271 10.51 -12.63 -3.59
CA GLY A 271 11.56 -11.93 -4.35
C GLY A 271 11.08 -11.47 -5.73
N PRO A 272 11.77 -10.48 -6.34
CA PRO A 272 11.47 -10.06 -7.70
C PRO A 272 11.45 -11.24 -8.67
N SER A 273 10.49 -11.27 -9.58
CA SER A 273 10.24 -12.43 -10.44
C SER A 273 11.39 -12.73 -11.39
N ASN A 274 12.20 -11.73 -11.71
CA ASN A 274 13.44 -11.84 -12.50
C ASN A 274 14.68 -12.15 -11.65
N ASN A 275 14.53 -12.30 -10.33
CA ASN A 275 15.62 -12.54 -9.37
C ASN A 275 16.72 -11.46 -9.40
N GLN A 276 16.39 -10.22 -9.80
CA GLN A 276 17.30 -9.07 -9.78
C GLN A 276 17.00 -8.17 -8.59
N GLU A 277 18.02 -7.49 -8.06
CA GLU A 277 17.87 -6.42 -7.10
C GLU A 277 17.12 -5.24 -7.72
N VAL A 278 16.41 -4.48 -6.90
CA VAL A 278 15.58 -3.34 -7.37
C VAL A 278 16.03 -2.08 -6.65
N GLU A 279 16.04 -0.97 -7.36
CA GLU A 279 16.39 0.34 -6.82
C GLU A 279 15.30 1.38 -7.16
N LEU A 280 14.93 2.14 -6.14
CA LEU A 280 14.08 3.32 -6.24
C LEU A 280 14.87 4.55 -5.84
N ILE A 281 14.88 5.57 -6.69
CA ILE A 281 15.58 6.84 -6.46
C ILE A 281 14.53 7.93 -6.30
N ILE A 282 14.55 8.61 -5.17
CA ILE A 282 13.67 9.72 -4.81
C ILE A 282 14.51 11.00 -4.78
N LYS A 283 14.10 11.99 -5.58
CA LYS A 283 14.78 13.27 -5.68
C LYS A 283 14.47 14.18 -4.50
N GLU A 284 13.20 14.24 -4.10
CA GLU A 284 12.75 15.19 -3.07
C GLU A 284 11.49 14.70 -2.39
N PHE A 285 11.39 15.00 -1.09
CA PHE A 285 10.15 15.04 -0.32
C PHE A 285 9.89 16.47 0.15
N LYS A 286 8.64 16.93 0.08
CA LYS A 286 8.23 18.22 0.60
C LYS A 286 6.86 18.13 1.26
N PHE A 287 6.73 18.72 2.45
CA PHE A 287 5.46 18.96 3.10
C PHE A 287 5.09 20.44 3.00
N ILE A 288 3.84 20.73 2.62
CA ILE A 288 3.28 22.08 2.55
C ILE A 288 2.08 22.14 3.49
N PRO A 289 2.18 22.84 4.64
CA PRO A 289 1.08 22.95 5.59
C PRO A 289 -0.15 23.60 4.94
N LEU A 290 -1.33 23.32 5.50
CA LEU A 290 -2.52 24.11 5.18
C LEU A 290 -2.33 25.55 5.65
N GLN A 291 -2.66 26.47 4.79
CA GLN A 291 -2.70 27.90 5.14
C GLN A 291 -4.00 28.25 5.83
#